data_d693fa2cd1fd143bf5b1df22002f230e
#
_entry.id   d693fa2cd1fd143bf5b1df22002f230e
#
_cell.length_a   1.000
_cell.length_b   1.000
_cell.length_c   1.000
_cell.angle_alpha   90.00
_cell.angle_beta   90.00
_cell.angle_gamma   90.00
#
_symmetry.space_group_name_H-M   'P 1'
#
loop_
_entity.id
_entity.type
_entity.pdbx_description
1 polymer ?
#
loop_
_entity_poly.entity_id
_entity_poly.type
_entity_poly.pdbx_seq_one_letter_code
_entity_poly.pdbx_strand_id
1 'polypeptide(L)'
;MGKFKRLLSLTLVCAISAFVTGCQKNVDQAVNSEHKYGKLKIQALGGAVCGAPAYVAYEKGFFKEEGLDVELVSGTLDENKTGLATGEFVVTNGDFQWFPSIQQGMNLKVIGGLHKGCIKIVLPPNSPIKTAADLKGKNIGVDEIGGTPMSVATIVLANAGINPQSEVTWKAYPLDQLNEAVNKGEVDAFAAWDPFGALAVENNGYTVLTDISTDPLFKGKSCCFLYASENQIKENPDKVKAIARAYQKADVWIKEHPEETAQLEIDKKYIASDDVKLVTQLIKSYDFEYTTDTAKDDISYFVKKLDKTGFLKDNTDPAQFANDTYYDILKS
;
A
#
# COMPACT_ATOMS: atom_id res chain seq x y z
N MET A 1 -16.07 87.86 -7.19
CA MET A 1 -16.69 88.27 -8.46
C MET A 1 -16.69 87.04 -9.33
N GLY A 2 -17.67 86.44 -9.86
CA GLY A 2 -19.12 86.56 -9.97
C GLY A 2 -19.58 85.18 -10.40
N LYS A 3 -20.56 84.64 -9.80
CA LYS A 3 -21.98 84.55 -10.16
C LYS A 3 -22.28 84.00 -11.55
N PHE A 4 -23.02 82.91 -11.56
CA PHE A 4 -24.36 82.73 -12.17
C PHE A 4 -24.49 81.38 -12.86
N LYS A 5 -25.37 80.58 -12.43
CA LYS A 5 -26.80 80.19 -12.62
C LYS A 5 -26.97 78.96 -13.48
N ARG A 6 -27.61 77.93 -12.88
CA ARG A 6 -28.94 77.41 -13.19
C ARG A 6 -29.17 76.86 -14.60
N LEU A 7 -29.54 75.63 -14.75
CA LEU A 7 -30.94 75.18 -15.00
C LEU A 7 -30.98 73.66 -15.10
N LEU A 8 -31.76 73.02 -14.30
CA LEU A 8 -32.83 72.09 -14.45
C LEU A 8 -33.05 71.54 -15.86
N SER A 9 -32.98 70.21 -16.03
CA SER A 9 -33.95 69.51 -16.86
C SER A 9 -34.16 68.05 -16.34
N LEU A 10 -35.38 67.86 -15.95
CA LEU A 10 -35.99 66.55 -15.60
C LEU A 10 -36.43 65.89 -16.90
N THR A 11 -36.14 64.63 -17.09
CA THR A 11 -36.97 63.63 -17.83
C THR A 11 -36.37 62.29 -17.55
N LEU A 12 -36.98 61.42 -16.76
CA LEU A 12 -37.95 60.40 -17.09
C LEU A 12 -37.44 59.48 -18.19
N VAL A 13 -37.07 58.25 -17.86
CA VAL A 13 -37.61 57.02 -18.50
C VAL A 13 -37.28 55.80 -17.68
N CYS A 14 -38.33 55.13 -17.40
CA CYS A 14 -38.57 53.83 -16.82
C CYS A 14 -37.72 52.64 -17.33
N ALA A 15 -37.50 51.74 -16.41
CA ALA A 15 -37.64 50.28 -16.53
C ALA A 15 -36.86 49.56 -17.62
N ILE A 16 -35.79 48.87 -17.20
CA ILE A 16 -35.64 47.45 -17.51
C ILE A 16 -34.89 46.82 -16.30
N SER A 17 -35.67 46.43 -15.32
CA SER A 17 -35.26 45.42 -14.32
C SER A 17 -35.93 44.13 -14.71
N ALA A 18 -35.20 43.24 -15.36
CA ALA A 18 -35.55 41.81 -15.34
C ALA A 18 -34.40 40.98 -15.91
N PHE A 19 -34.06 39.90 -15.16
CA PHE A 19 -33.33 38.73 -15.57
C PHE A 19 -31.80 38.80 -15.70
N VAL A 20 -31.09 38.83 -14.55
CA VAL A 20 -29.86 38.05 -14.37
C VAL A 20 -29.89 37.44 -12.97
N THR A 21 -30.81 36.51 -12.77
CA THR A 21 -30.84 35.60 -11.61
C THR A 21 -30.95 34.18 -12.19
N GLY A 22 -29.79 33.61 -12.60
CA GLY A 22 -29.86 32.26 -13.17
C GLY A 22 -28.54 31.55 -13.47
N CYS A 23 -27.38 32.03 -12.95
CA CYS A 23 -26.13 31.27 -13.18
C CYS A 23 -25.19 31.19 -11.98
N GLN A 24 -25.60 31.58 -10.78
CA GLN A 24 -24.70 31.59 -9.61
C GLN A 24 -24.82 30.33 -8.72
N LYS A 25 -25.84 29.46 -8.97
CA LYS A 25 -26.02 28.25 -8.17
C LYS A 25 -25.24 27.02 -8.64
N ASN A 26 -24.71 27.02 -9.88
CA ASN A 26 -24.02 25.85 -10.39
C ASN A 26 -22.48 25.94 -10.25
N VAL A 27 -21.93 27.14 -10.05
CA VAL A 27 -20.46 27.30 -9.88
C VAL A 27 -20.06 26.99 -8.44
N ASP A 28 -20.87 27.38 -7.45
CA ASP A 28 -20.57 27.07 -6.05
C ASP A 28 -20.79 25.59 -5.69
N GLN A 29 -21.66 24.86 -6.42
CA GLN A 29 -21.81 23.42 -6.25
C GLN A 29 -20.68 22.61 -6.93
N ALA A 30 -20.09 23.09 -8.03
CA ALA A 30 -18.97 22.44 -8.69
C ALA A 30 -17.66 22.67 -7.91
N VAL A 31 -17.45 23.86 -7.34
CA VAL A 31 -16.28 24.16 -6.51
C VAL A 31 -16.31 23.43 -5.16
N ASN A 32 -17.52 23.12 -4.62
CA ASN A 32 -17.67 22.39 -3.37
C ASN A 32 -17.56 20.87 -3.52
N SER A 33 -17.51 20.34 -4.75
CA SER A 33 -17.29 18.91 -5.01
C SER A 33 -15.83 18.54 -5.15
N GLU A 34 -14.96 19.49 -5.50
CA GLU A 34 -13.55 19.23 -5.81
C GLU A 34 -12.70 18.89 -4.57
N HIS A 35 -13.14 19.23 -3.34
CA HIS A 35 -12.41 18.95 -2.09
C HIS A 35 -13.36 18.64 -0.93
N LYS A 36 -14.33 17.77 -1.18
CA LYS A 36 -15.39 17.41 -0.20
C LYS A 36 -14.85 17.00 1.18
N TYR A 37 -13.66 16.41 1.23
CA TYR A 37 -13.09 15.84 2.45
C TYR A 37 -11.86 16.59 2.98
N GLY A 38 -11.50 17.73 2.39
CA GLY A 38 -10.29 18.46 2.70
C GLY A 38 -9.02 17.74 2.27
N LYS A 39 -7.87 18.27 2.67
CA LYS A 39 -6.56 17.65 2.36
C LYS A 39 -6.33 16.42 3.22
N LEU A 40 -5.92 15.32 2.59
CA LEU A 40 -5.69 14.01 3.20
C LEU A 40 -4.26 13.57 2.98
N LYS A 41 -3.68 12.88 3.97
CA LYS A 41 -2.44 12.15 3.79
C LYS A 41 -2.73 10.65 3.66
N ILE A 42 -2.17 10.05 2.62
CA ILE A 42 -2.23 8.62 2.36
C ILE A 42 -0.81 8.09 2.29
N GLN A 43 -0.53 7.07 3.08
CA GLN A 43 0.77 6.41 3.04
C GLN A 43 0.88 5.55 1.77
N ALA A 44 1.97 5.74 1.02
CA ALA A 44 2.34 4.96 -0.14
C ALA A 44 3.72 4.32 0.06
N LEU A 45 3.91 3.11 -0.46
CA LEU A 45 5.18 2.38 -0.36
C LEU A 45 6.15 2.89 -1.44
N GLY A 46 7.08 3.74 -1.05
CA GLY A 46 8.12 4.24 -1.97
C GLY A 46 9.19 3.19 -2.27
N GLY A 47 9.67 3.18 -3.52
CA GLY A 47 10.73 2.30 -3.98
C GLY A 47 10.30 0.89 -4.39
N ALA A 48 9.07 0.49 -4.14
CA ALA A 48 8.57 -0.86 -4.36
C ALA A 48 7.41 -0.91 -5.38
N VAL A 49 7.38 -1.95 -6.22
CA VAL A 49 6.31 -2.19 -7.22
C VAL A 49 4.92 -2.24 -6.58
N CYS A 50 4.82 -2.74 -5.36
CA CYS A 50 3.55 -2.88 -4.65
C CYS A 50 2.94 -1.53 -4.20
N GLY A 51 3.67 -0.43 -4.37
CA GLY A 51 3.15 0.93 -4.19
C GLY A 51 2.25 1.43 -5.32
N ALA A 52 2.27 0.77 -6.48
CA ALA A 52 1.57 1.17 -7.70
C ALA A 52 0.12 1.61 -7.50
N PRO A 53 -0.74 0.92 -6.71
CA PRO A 53 -2.14 1.34 -6.57
C PRO A 53 -2.31 2.76 -6.06
N ALA A 54 -1.51 3.18 -5.05
CA ALA A 54 -1.56 4.54 -4.53
C ALA A 54 -1.09 5.57 -5.55
N TYR A 55 0.04 5.28 -6.22
CA TYR A 55 0.64 6.18 -7.21
C TYR A 55 -0.23 6.33 -8.46
N VAL A 56 -0.78 5.24 -8.96
CA VAL A 56 -1.70 5.27 -10.10
C VAL A 56 -2.98 6.00 -9.75
N ALA A 57 -3.57 5.75 -8.56
CA ALA A 57 -4.76 6.48 -8.12
C ALA A 57 -4.51 8.00 -8.06
N TYR A 58 -3.32 8.40 -7.65
CA TYR A 58 -2.91 9.80 -7.58
C TYR A 58 -2.68 10.42 -8.97
N GLU A 59 -1.82 9.80 -9.79
CA GLU A 59 -1.38 10.35 -11.08
C GLU A 59 -2.46 10.28 -12.16
N LYS A 60 -3.34 9.26 -12.13
CA LYS A 60 -4.48 9.16 -13.05
C LYS A 60 -5.70 9.97 -12.59
N GLY A 61 -5.62 10.58 -11.40
CA GLY A 61 -6.66 11.45 -10.89
C GLY A 61 -7.85 10.72 -10.25
N PHE A 62 -7.77 9.42 -9.96
CA PHE A 62 -8.88 8.66 -9.39
C PHE A 62 -9.25 9.15 -7.99
N PHE A 63 -8.30 9.67 -7.21
CA PHE A 63 -8.62 10.34 -5.96
C PHE A 63 -9.45 11.61 -6.19
N LYS A 64 -9.10 12.42 -7.18
CA LYS A 64 -9.83 13.65 -7.52
C LYS A 64 -11.23 13.36 -8.02
N GLU A 65 -11.42 12.30 -8.84
CA GLU A 65 -12.74 11.85 -9.29
C GLU A 65 -13.67 11.50 -8.12
N GLU A 66 -13.10 11.00 -7.02
CA GLU A 66 -13.82 10.69 -5.79
C GLU A 66 -13.94 11.89 -4.84
N GLY A 67 -13.54 13.10 -5.25
CA GLY A 67 -13.61 14.32 -4.45
C GLY A 67 -12.55 14.39 -3.33
N LEU A 68 -11.41 13.72 -3.50
CA LEU A 68 -10.33 13.64 -2.52
C LEU A 68 -9.14 14.52 -2.95
N ASP A 69 -8.65 15.35 -2.05
CA ASP A 69 -7.39 16.09 -2.17
C ASP A 69 -6.30 15.34 -1.40
N VAL A 70 -5.50 14.55 -2.11
CA VAL A 70 -4.54 13.60 -1.51
C VAL A 70 -3.11 14.13 -1.63
N GLU A 71 -2.38 14.04 -0.53
CA GLU A 71 -0.92 14.09 -0.46
C GLU A 71 -0.42 12.67 -0.16
N LEU A 72 0.41 12.13 -1.08
CA LEU A 72 1.06 10.86 -0.83
C LEU A 72 2.30 11.10 0.06
N VAL A 73 2.44 10.27 1.08
CA VAL A 73 3.58 10.28 2.00
C VAL A 73 4.16 8.87 2.11
N SER A 74 5.46 8.78 2.37
CA SER A 74 6.13 7.51 2.68
C SER A 74 6.88 7.66 4.00
N GLY A 75 7.17 6.54 4.66
CA GLY A 75 7.84 6.53 5.95
C GLY A 75 8.15 5.13 6.42
N THR A 76 8.89 5.02 7.51
CA THR A 76 9.18 3.78 8.22
C THR A 76 7.90 3.17 8.82
N LEU A 77 7.98 1.90 9.23
CA LEU A 77 6.87 1.22 9.89
C LEU A 77 6.38 1.99 11.14
N ASP A 78 7.31 2.53 11.93
CA ASP A 78 6.97 3.27 13.15
C ASP A 78 6.32 4.64 12.87
N GLU A 79 6.77 5.35 11.83
CA GLU A 79 6.12 6.59 11.37
C GLU A 79 4.71 6.30 10.86
N ASN A 80 4.53 5.21 10.12
CA ASN A 80 3.23 4.78 9.64
C ASN A 80 2.29 4.38 10.79
N LYS A 81 2.79 3.66 11.81
CA LYS A 81 2.02 3.35 13.04
C LYS A 81 1.56 4.62 13.73
N THR A 82 2.47 5.59 13.88
CA THR A 82 2.16 6.87 14.51
C THR A 82 1.13 7.66 13.72
N GLY A 83 1.30 7.78 12.40
CA GLY A 83 0.38 8.51 11.53
C GLY A 83 -1.04 7.93 11.53
N LEU A 84 -1.16 6.59 11.52
CA LEU A 84 -2.46 5.92 11.62
C LEU A 84 -3.10 6.08 13.00
N ALA A 85 -2.32 5.95 14.07
CA ALA A 85 -2.81 6.06 15.45
C ALA A 85 -3.30 7.48 15.76
N THR A 86 -2.65 8.50 15.24
CA THR A 86 -3.02 9.91 15.40
C THR A 86 -4.13 10.36 14.44
N GLY A 87 -4.44 9.56 13.42
CA GLY A 87 -5.37 9.94 12.35
C GLY A 87 -4.78 10.89 11.31
N GLU A 88 -3.46 11.11 11.33
CA GLU A 88 -2.75 11.86 10.29
C GLU A 88 -2.85 11.16 8.93
N PHE A 89 -2.75 9.81 8.93
CA PHE A 89 -3.00 8.99 7.77
C PHE A 89 -4.39 8.35 7.86
N VAL A 90 -5.16 8.41 6.78
CA VAL A 90 -6.50 7.81 6.72
C VAL A 90 -6.40 6.31 6.43
N VAL A 91 -5.51 5.95 5.50
CA VAL A 91 -5.26 4.59 5.07
C VAL A 91 -3.76 4.34 4.89
N THR A 92 -3.39 3.08 4.91
CA THR A 92 -2.05 2.60 4.54
C THR A 92 -2.16 1.32 3.74
N ASN A 93 -1.19 1.12 2.83
CA ASN A 93 -0.93 -0.18 2.22
C ASN A 93 0.00 -0.98 3.16
N GLY A 94 -0.21 -2.26 3.26
CA GLY A 94 0.65 -3.16 4.01
C GLY A 94 0.15 -4.60 3.96
N ASP A 95 0.90 -5.50 4.55
CA ASP A 95 0.56 -6.90 4.66
C ASP A 95 0.25 -7.30 6.12
N PHE A 96 0.46 -8.56 6.45
CA PHE A 96 0.27 -9.10 7.80
C PHE A 96 1.30 -8.58 8.83
N GLN A 97 2.28 -7.73 8.47
CA GLN A 97 3.12 -7.01 9.43
C GLN A 97 2.31 -6.17 10.45
N TRP A 98 1.08 -5.79 10.09
CA TRP A 98 0.19 -5.03 10.97
C TRP A 98 -0.54 -5.89 12.00
N PHE A 99 -0.62 -7.21 11.81
CA PHE A 99 -1.36 -8.10 12.70
C PHE A 99 -0.88 -8.07 14.14
N PRO A 100 0.45 -8.04 14.45
CA PRO A 100 0.91 -7.87 15.84
C PRO A 100 0.43 -6.57 16.48
N SER A 101 0.44 -5.46 15.73
CA SER A 101 -0.03 -4.16 16.23
C SER A 101 -1.54 -4.16 16.50
N ILE A 102 -2.32 -4.80 15.63
CA ILE A 102 -3.77 -5.00 15.81
C ILE A 102 -4.03 -5.85 17.06
N GLN A 103 -3.28 -6.94 17.25
CA GLN A 103 -3.37 -7.76 18.47
C GLN A 103 -3.05 -7.00 19.75
N GLN A 104 -2.19 -6.00 19.67
CA GLN A 104 -1.81 -5.13 20.78
C GLN A 104 -2.79 -3.97 21.01
N GLY A 105 -3.89 -3.94 20.24
CA GLY A 105 -4.96 -2.96 20.41
C GLY A 105 -4.92 -1.78 19.45
N MET A 106 -4.12 -1.84 18.39
CA MET A 106 -4.19 -0.83 17.33
C MET A 106 -5.50 -0.96 16.56
N ASN A 107 -6.29 0.12 16.55
CA ASN A 107 -7.62 0.14 15.93
C ASN A 107 -7.53 0.30 14.41
N LEU A 108 -7.09 -0.74 13.73
CA LEU A 108 -7.04 -0.84 12.28
C LEU A 108 -8.00 -1.90 11.75
N LYS A 109 -8.57 -1.64 10.58
CA LYS A 109 -9.35 -2.60 9.81
C LYS A 109 -8.75 -2.79 8.44
N VAL A 110 -8.71 -4.02 7.95
CA VAL A 110 -8.53 -4.33 6.54
C VAL A 110 -9.82 -4.00 5.82
N ILE A 111 -9.76 -3.16 4.81
CA ILE A 111 -10.92 -2.75 4.01
C ILE A 111 -10.93 -3.35 2.60
N GLY A 112 -9.85 -4.02 2.20
CA GLY A 112 -9.72 -4.76 0.95
C GLY A 112 -8.32 -5.33 0.76
N GLY A 113 -8.20 -6.37 -0.07
CA GLY A 113 -6.93 -6.85 -0.61
C GLY A 113 -6.55 -6.00 -1.83
N LEU A 114 -5.27 -5.75 -2.06
CA LEU A 114 -4.78 -4.93 -3.17
C LEU A 114 -4.14 -5.76 -4.28
N HIS A 115 -3.26 -6.69 -3.93
CA HIS A 115 -2.57 -7.53 -4.91
C HIS A 115 -2.00 -8.80 -4.28
N LYS A 116 -1.54 -9.71 -5.15
CA LYS A 116 -0.89 -10.98 -4.81
C LYS A 116 0.54 -10.97 -5.38
N GLY A 117 1.52 -11.41 -4.59
CA GLY A 117 2.94 -11.34 -4.97
C GLY A 117 3.60 -10.07 -4.42
N CYS A 118 4.89 -9.91 -4.53
CA CYS A 118 5.77 -8.75 -4.29
C CYS A 118 7.05 -9.05 -3.51
N ILE A 119 7.20 -10.22 -2.89
CA ILE A 119 8.36 -10.51 -2.04
C ILE A 119 9.06 -11.76 -2.55
N LYS A 120 10.39 -11.71 -2.54
CA LYS A 120 11.25 -12.83 -2.82
C LYS A 120 12.21 -13.10 -1.67
N ILE A 121 12.49 -14.38 -1.43
CA ILE A 121 13.64 -14.83 -0.67
C ILE A 121 14.68 -15.29 -1.68
N VAL A 122 15.85 -14.67 -1.66
CA VAL A 122 16.90 -14.91 -2.65
C VAL A 122 18.20 -15.35 -2.01
N LEU A 123 18.94 -16.16 -2.76
CA LEU A 123 20.20 -16.80 -2.37
C LEU A 123 21.31 -16.33 -3.28
N PRO A 124 22.53 -16.07 -2.76
CA PRO A 124 23.66 -15.70 -3.60
C PRO A 124 24.05 -16.81 -4.58
N PRO A 125 24.81 -16.47 -5.63
CA PRO A 125 25.34 -17.45 -6.55
C PRO A 125 26.12 -18.56 -5.83
N ASN A 126 25.93 -19.80 -6.25
CA ASN A 126 26.56 -20.99 -5.67
C ASN A 126 26.24 -21.26 -4.19
N SER A 127 25.17 -20.68 -3.66
CA SER A 127 24.70 -20.97 -2.30
C SER A 127 24.51 -22.48 -2.11
N PRO A 128 24.96 -23.06 -0.98
CA PRO A 128 24.68 -24.46 -0.62
C PRO A 128 23.21 -24.66 -0.24
N ILE A 129 22.46 -23.58 0.06
CA ILE A 129 21.04 -23.62 0.42
C ILE A 129 20.24 -23.98 -0.84
N LYS A 130 19.37 -24.99 -0.76
CA LYS A 130 18.52 -25.42 -1.89
C LYS A 130 17.04 -25.43 -1.53
N THR A 131 16.74 -25.54 -0.25
CA THR A 131 15.38 -25.59 0.29
C THR A 131 15.24 -24.67 1.49
N ALA A 132 14.02 -24.34 1.87
CA ALA A 132 13.77 -23.56 3.07
C ALA A 132 14.33 -24.23 4.35
N ALA A 133 14.39 -25.56 4.39
CA ALA A 133 14.95 -26.30 5.53
C ALA A 133 16.43 -26.04 5.73
N ASP A 134 17.18 -25.71 4.67
CA ASP A 134 18.62 -25.41 4.74
C ASP A 134 18.92 -24.03 5.36
N LEU A 135 17.87 -23.21 5.58
CA LEU A 135 17.97 -21.92 6.28
C LEU A 135 18.17 -22.06 7.80
N LYS A 136 18.04 -23.26 8.35
CA LYS A 136 18.30 -23.49 9.77
C LYS A 136 19.72 -23.11 10.16
N GLY A 137 19.85 -22.29 11.21
CA GLY A 137 21.14 -21.75 11.69
C GLY A 137 21.74 -20.65 10.83
N LYS A 138 21.02 -20.14 9.83
CA LYS A 138 21.50 -19.12 8.90
C LYS A 138 21.17 -17.70 9.36
N ASN A 139 21.97 -16.75 8.84
CA ASN A 139 21.69 -15.33 8.96
C ASN A 139 20.81 -14.90 7.78
N ILE A 140 19.66 -14.30 8.05
CA ILE A 140 18.71 -13.84 7.02
C ILE A 140 18.63 -12.33 7.08
N GLY A 141 18.95 -11.68 5.95
CA GLY A 141 18.81 -10.24 5.77
C GLY A 141 17.38 -9.84 5.47
N VAL A 142 16.93 -8.74 6.07
CA VAL A 142 15.63 -8.09 5.82
C VAL A 142 15.83 -6.57 5.88
N ASP A 143 14.86 -5.82 5.39
CA ASP A 143 14.87 -4.36 5.48
C ASP A 143 14.62 -3.85 6.90
N GLU A 144 13.69 -4.51 7.61
CA GLU A 144 13.26 -4.10 8.94
C GLU A 144 12.82 -5.32 9.77
N ILE A 145 13.18 -5.32 11.06
CA ILE A 145 12.71 -6.35 12.00
C ILE A 145 11.21 -6.16 12.27
N GLY A 146 10.43 -7.22 12.04
CA GLY A 146 8.97 -7.19 12.10
C GLY A 146 8.28 -6.61 10.86
N GLY A 147 9.06 -6.24 9.83
CA GLY A 147 8.57 -5.79 8.54
C GLY A 147 8.02 -6.92 7.67
N THR A 148 7.52 -6.53 6.51
CA THR A 148 6.87 -7.44 5.53
C THR A 148 7.78 -8.57 5.05
N PRO A 149 9.03 -8.34 4.58
CA PRO A 149 9.90 -9.43 4.15
C PRO A 149 10.18 -10.44 5.27
N MET A 150 10.35 -9.97 6.52
CA MET A 150 10.54 -10.85 7.66
C MET A 150 9.29 -11.71 7.94
N SER A 151 8.10 -11.14 7.84
CA SER A 151 6.85 -11.87 8.08
C SER A 151 6.63 -12.99 7.06
N VAL A 152 6.95 -12.73 5.79
CA VAL A 152 6.91 -13.75 4.72
C VAL A 152 7.93 -14.85 4.99
N ALA A 153 9.19 -14.49 5.25
CA ALA A 153 10.23 -15.47 5.54
C ALA A 153 9.92 -16.28 6.81
N THR A 154 9.28 -15.69 7.81
CA THR A 154 8.77 -16.37 9.01
C THR A 154 7.80 -17.50 8.65
N ILE A 155 6.85 -17.27 7.75
CA ILE A 155 5.91 -18.29 7.27
C ILE A 155 6.64 -19.42 6.54
N VAL A 156 7.60 -19.06 5.67
CA VAL A 156 8.39 -20.04 4.91
C VAL A 156 9.20 -20.95 5.85
N LEU A 157 9.88 -20.36 6.82
CA LEU A 157 10.68 -21.08 7.84
C LEU A 157 9.78 -22.00 8.68
N ALA A 158 8.67 -21.49 9.20
CA ALA A 158 7.75 -22.28 10.01
C ALA A 158 7.15 -23.44 9.23
N ASN A 159 6.84 -23.25 7.94
CA ASN A 159 6.36 -24.32 7.08
C ASN A 159 7.43 -25.40 6.81
N ALA A 160 8.72 -25.02 6.85
CA ALA A 160 9.85 -25.95 6.78
C ALA A 160 10.22 -26.61 8.13
N GLY A 161 9.45 -26.33 9.20
CA GLY A 161 9.68 -26.87 10.54
C GLY A 161 10.80 -26.16 11.32
N ILE A 162 11.18 -24.95 10.91
CA ILE A 162 12.19 -24.12 11.57
C ILE A 162 11.49 -23.10 12.47
N ASN A 163 11.94 -22.99 13.72
CA ASN A 163 11.49 -21.92 14.59
C ASN A 163 12.18 -20.61 14.21
N PRO A 164 11.44 -19.61 13.66
CA PRO A 164 12.03 -18.39 13.14
C PRO A 164 12.60 -17.46 14.21
N GLN A 165 12.29 -17.70 15.50
CA GLN A 165 12.81 -16.90 16.61
C GLN A 165 14.12 -17.42 17.19
N SER A 166 14.39 -18.73 17.09
CA SER A 166 15.53 -19.36 17.78
C SER A 166 16.47 -20.11 16.85
N GLU A 167 16.03 -20.44 15.64
CA GLU A 167 16.82 -21.30 14.74
C GLU A 167 17.35 -20.55 13.51
N VAL A 168 17.15 -19.24 13.42
CA VAL A 168 17.78 -18.33 12.45
C VAL A 168 18.22 -17.06 13.14
N THR A 169 19.07 -16.28 12.51
CA THR A 169 19.45 -14.94 12.96
C THR A 169 18.96 -13.91 11.97
N TRP A 170 18.11 -12.99 12.41
CA TRP A 170 17.64 -11.88 11.61
C TRP A 170 18.62 -10.72 11.65
N LYS A 171 18.88 -10.11 10.50
CA LYS A 171 19.72 -8.91 10.39
C LYS A 171 19.04 -7.88 9.50
N ALA A 172 18.87 -6.67 10.02
CA ALA A 172 18.26 -5.56 9.30
C ALA A 172 19.33 -4.72 8.58
N TYR A 173 19.10 -4.45 7.30
CA TYR A 173 19.91 -3.58 6.45
C TYR A 173 18.98 -2.77 5.53
N PRO A 174 19.34 -1.52 5.18
CA PRO A 174 18.69 -0.85 4.07
C PRO A 174 18.63 -1.75 2.83
N LEU A 175 17.52 -1.71 2.08
CA LEU A 175 17.28 -2.62 0.95
C LEU A 175 18.41 -2.62 -0.09
N ASP A 176 18.98 -1.46 -0.38
CA ASP A 176 20.11 -1.28 -1.30
C ASP A 176 21.43 -1.86 -0.78
N GLN A 177 21.53 -2.16 0.53
CA GLN A 177 22.71 -2.72 1.17
C GLN A 177 22.64 -4.25 1.37
N LEU A 178 21.48 -4.88 1.13
CA LEU A 178 21.33 -6.32 1.33
C LEU A 178 22.30 -7.16 0.49
N ASN A 179 22.52 -6.78 -0.78
CA ASN A 179 23.51 -7.44 -1.63
C ASN A 179 24.92 -7.32 -1.07
N GLU A 180 25.30 -6.17 -0.51
CA GLU A 180 26.60 -5.95 0.09
C GLU A 180 26.77 -6.77 1.38
N ALA A 181 25.73 -6.89 2.19
CA ALA A 181 25.73 -7.70 3.40
C ALA A 181 25.96 -9.20 3.06
N VAL A 182 25.38 -9.68 1.95
CA VAL A 182 25.64 -11.05 1.45
C VAL A 182 27.08 -11.17 0.97
N ASN A 183 27.60 -10.22 0.18
CA ASN A 183 28.96 -10.25 -0.36
C ASN A 183 30.02 -10.27 0.75
N LYS A 184 29.73 -9.63 1.88
CA LYS A 184 30.58 -9.64 3.09
C LYS A 184 30.42 -10.92 3.93
N GLY A 185 29.49 -11.81 3.59
CA GLY A 185 29.19 -13.00 4.38
C GLY A 185 28.46 -12.69 5.70
N GLU A 186 27.87 -11.50 5.82
CA GLU A 186 27.12 -11.11 7.01
C GLU A 186 25.75 -11.77 7.07
N VAL A 187 25.15 -12.05 5.90
CA VAL A 187 23.92 -12.82 5.72
C VAL A 187 24.08 -13.91 4.67
N ASP A 188 23.38 -15.02 4.82
CA ASP A 188 23.41 -16.18 3.93
C ASP A 188 22.33 -16.10 2.84
N ALA A 189 21.26 -15.35 3.12
CA ALA A 189 20.10 -15.13 2.26
C ALA A 189 19.46 -13.80 2.64
N PHE A 190 18.62 -13.24 1.79
CA PHE A 190 17.77 -12.14 2.21
C PHE A 190 16.35 -12.25 1.64
N ALA A 191 15.40 -11.66 2.33
CA ALA A 191 14.04 -11.43 1.87
C ALA A 191 13.85 -9.94 1.58
N ALA A 192 13.29 -9.62 0.42
CA ALA A 192 13.04 -8.24 0.01
C ALA A 192 11.81 -8.13 -0.89
N TRP A 193 11.24 -6.95 -0.91
CA TRP A 193 10.23 -6.58 -1.93
C TRP A 193 10.88 -6.37 -3.29
N ASP A 194 10.09 -6.54 -4.33
CA ASP A 194 10.51 -6.13 -5.66
C ASP A 194 10.42 -4.59 -5.82
N PRO A 195 11.41 -3.98 -6.50
CA PRO A 195 12.32 -4.64 -7.44
C PRO A 195 13.60 -5.23 -6.82
N PHE A 196 13.89 -5.03 -5.52
CA PHE A 196 15.20 -5.40 -4.94
C PHE A 196 15.48 -6.90 -5.04
N GLY A 197 14.49 -7.76 -4.79
CA GLY A 197 14.64 -9.21 -4.96
C GLY A 197 14.92 -9.59 -6.41
N ALA A 198 14.18 -9.02 -7.36
CA ALA A 198 14.36 -9.28 -8.79
C ALA A 198 15.68 -8.73 -9.32
N LEU A 199 16.09 -7.53 -8.90
CA LEU A 199 17.39 -6.93 -9.28
C LEU A 199 18.58 -7.76 -8.79
N ALA A 200 18.47 -8.39 -7.63
CA ALA A 200 19.50 -9.32 -7.16
C ALA A 200 19.63 -10.54 -8.10
N VAL A 201 18.51 -11.05 -8.58
CA VAL A 201 18.52 -12.16 -9.54
C VAL A 201 19.11 -11.73 -10.87
N GLU A 202 18.66 -10.62 -11.45
CA GLU A 202 19.08 -10.18 -12.77
C GLU A 202 20.53 -9.66 -12.81
N ASN A 203 20.90 -8.82 -11.84
CA ASN A 203 22.18 -8.12 -11.87
C ASN A 203 23.32 -8.87 -11.17
N ASN A 204 22.98 -9.72 -10.19
CA ASN A 204 23.97 -10.38 -9.34
C ASN A 204 23.94 -11.92 -9.45
N GLY A 205 23.06 -12.49 -10.31
CA GLY A 205 22.98 -13.92 -10.54
C GLY A 205 22.45 -14.72 -9.34
N TYR A 206 21.65 -14.10 -8.47
CA TYR A 206 21.01 -14.78 -7.36
C TYR A 206 19.98 -15.79 -7.84
N THR A 207 19.66 -16.76 -7.02
CA THR A 207 18.60 -17.72 -7.24
C THR A 207 17.43 -17.42 -6.30
N VAL A 208 16.20 -17.60 -6.81
CA VAL A 208 14.99 -17.45 -6.00
C VAL A 208 14.75 -18.73 -5.21
N LEU A 209 14.71 -18.62 -3.89
CA LEU A 209 14.28 -19.70 -3.01
C LEU A 209 12.76 -19.73 -2.88
N THR A 210 12.15 -18.56 -2.70
CA THR A 210 10.70 -18.35 -2.61
C THR A 210 10.33 -17.08 -3.36
N ASP A 211 9.30 -17.18 -4.19
CA ASP A 211 8.59 -16.05 -4.80
C ASP A 211 7.11 -16.17 -4.43
N ILE A 212 6.59 -15.23 -3.65
CA ILE A 212 5.22 -15.34 -3.15
C ILE A 212 4.14 -15.23 -4.24
N SER A 213 4.49 -14.76 -5.44
CA SER A 213 3.57 -14.78 -6.58
C SER A 213 3.30 -16.19 -7.11
N THR A 214 4.23 -17.12 -6.92
CA THR A 214 4.18 -18.49 -7.47
C THR A 214 4.22 -19.59 -6.42
N ASP A 215 4.76 -19.32 -5.23
CA ASP A 215 4.91 -20.32 -4.15
C ASP A 215 3.52 -20.77 -3.65
N PRO A 216 3.26 -22.08 -3.55
CA PRO A 216 1.98 -22.63 -3.10
C PRO A 216 1.47 -22.12 -1.74
N LEU A 217 2.36 -21.68 -0.86
CA LEU A 217 1.98 -21.09 0.44
C LEU A 217 1.28 -19.73 0.30
N PHE A 218 1.49 -19.03 -0.81
CA PHE A 218 1.03 -17.65 -0.98
C PHE A 218 0.17 -17.46 -2.24
N LYS A 219 0.37 -18.32 -3.24
CA LYS A 219 -0.28 -18.18 -4.54
C LYS A 219 -1.80 -18.04 -4.42
N GLY A 220 -2.33 -17.02 -5.10
CA GLY A 220 -3.77 -16.74 -5.13
C GLY A 220 -4.31 -16.05 -3.87
N LYS A 221 -3.43 -15.66 -2.92
CA LYS A 221 -3.82 -14.93 -1.72
C LYS A 221 -3.32 -13.51 -1.76
N SER A 222 -4.15 -12.58 -1.29
CA SER A 222 -3.74 -11.19 -1.12
C SER A 222 -2.62 -11.10 -0.10
N CYS A 223 -1.42 -10.72 -0.53
CA CYS A 223 -0.31 -10.47 0.37
C CYS A 223 -0.33 -9.05 0.90
N CYS A 224 -0.88 -8.11 0.13
CA CYS A 224 -1.04 -6.72 0.51
C CYS A 224 -2.50 -6.34 0.63
N PHE A 225 -2.79 -5.55 1.65
CA PHE A 225 -4.11 -5.09 2.02
C PHE A 225 -4.14 -3.57 2.15
N LEU A 226 -5.30 -2.99 1.93
CA LEU A 226 -5.58 -1.62 2.31
C LEU A 226 -6.15 -1.60 3.72
N TYR A 227 -5.42 -0.93 4.62
CA TYR A 227 -5.82 -0.73 6.01
C TYR A 227 -6.39 0.67 6.21
N ALA A 228 -7.43 0.79 7.03
CA ALA A 228 -7.97 2.07 7.47
C ALA A 228 -8.05 2.13 8.99
N SER A 229 -7.87 3.31 9.56
CA SER A 229 -8.15 3.56 10.98
C SER A 229 -9.65 3.35 11.26
N GLU A 230 -9.96 2.57 12.29
CA GLU A 230 -11.36 2.33 12.70
C GLU A 230 -12.09 3.64 13.06
N ASN A 231 -11.38 4.62 13.63
CA ASN A 231 -11.94 5.93 13.91
C ASN A 231 -12.36 6.65 12.61
N GLN A 232 -11.51 6.60 11.57
CA GLN A 232 -11.84 7.19 10.26
C GLN A 232 -13.03 6.50 9.60
N ILE A 233 -13.15 5.18 9.74
CA ILE A 233 -14.31 4.42 9.25
C ILE A 233 -15.59 4.88 9.96
N LYS A 234 -15.55 5.08 11.29
CA LYS A 234 -16.72 5.50 12.09
C LYS A 234 -17.11 6.95 11.86
N GLU A 235 -16.14 7.85 11.82
CA GLU A 235 -16.37 9.29 11.73
C GLU A 235 -16.64 9.76 10.30
N ASN A 236 -15.99 9.13 9.31
CA ASN A 236 -16.00 9.56 7.92
C ASN A 236 -16.11 8.36 6.94
N PRO A 237 -17.14 7.50 7.05
CA PRO A 237 -17.25 6.29 6.23
C PRO A 237 -17.25 6.59 4.72
N ASP A 238 -17.92 7.66 4.28
CA ASP A 238 -17.97 8.06 2.86
C ASP A 238 -16.58 8.43 2.31
N LYS A 239 -15.73 9.05 3.14
CA LYS A 239 -14.35 9.37 2.77
C LYS A 239 -13.52 8.10 2.57
N VAL A 240 -13.60 7.16 3.51
CA VAL A 240 -12.87 5.89 3.42
C VAL A 240 -13.37 5.06 2.24
N LYS A 241 -14.69 5.06 2.00
CA LYS A 241 -15.31 4.43 0.82
C LYS A 241 -14.82 5.05 -0.49
N ALA A 242 -14.71 6.38 -0.56
CA ALA A 242 -14.18 7.09 -1.72
C ALA A 242 -12.71 6.70 -2.00
N ILE A 243 -11.88 6.60 -0.95
CA ILE A 243 -10.50 6.12 -1.07
C ILE A 243 -10.47 4.69 -1.62
N ALA A 244 -11.28 3.77 -1.05
CA ALA A 244 -11.34 2.38 -1.51
C ALA A 244 -11.73 2.27 -2.99
N ARG A 245 -12.69 3.08 -3.47
CA ARG A 245 -13.07 3.12 -4.90
C ARG A 245 -11.93 3.64 -5.77
N ALA A 246 -11.16 4.63 -5.31
CA ALA A 246 -10.00 5.13 -6.05
C ALA A 246 -8.92 4.05 -6.21
N TYR A 247 -8.64 3.27 -5.17
CA TYR A 247 -7.74 2.12 -5.25
C TYR A 247 -8.28 1.02 -6.16
N GLN A 248 -9.58 0.72 -6.11
CA GLN A 248 -10.21 -0.25 -7.01
C GLN A 248 -10.05 0.15 -8.49
N LYS A 249 -10.26 1.43 -8.82
CA LYS A 249 -10.02 1.96 -10.17
C LYS A 249 -8.55 1.83 -10.56
N ALA A 250 -7.64 2.09 -9.64
CA ALA A 250 -6.20 1.98 -9.88
C ALA A 250 -5.79 0.53 -10.19
N ASP A 251 -6.27 -0.44 -9.44
CA ASP A 251 -5.94 -1.86 -9.67
C ASP A 251 -6.45 -2.33 -11.04
N VAL A 252 -7.67 -1.94 -11.42
CA VAL A 252 -8.20 -2.22 -12.77
C VAL A 252 -7.29 -1.59 -13.84
N TRP A 253 -6.91 -0.33 -13.66
CA TRP A 253 -6.06 0.37 -14.61
C TRP A 253 -4.67 -0.26 -14.74
N ILE A 254 -4.02 -0.63 -13.62
CA ILE A 254 -2.71 -1.30 -13.58
C ILE A 254 -2.75 -2.62 -14.37
N LYS A 255 -3.80 -3.40 -14.18
CA LYS A 255 -3.98 -4.70 -14.84
C LYS A 255 -4.12 -4.55 -16.37
N GLU A 256 -4.80 -3.48 -16.80
CA GLU A 256 -5.00 -3.18 -18.22
C GLU A 256 -3.80 -2.48 -18.87
N HIS A 257 -2.98 -1.75 -18.10
CA HIS A 257 -1.89 -0.91 -18.57
C HIS A 257 -0.56 -1.15 -17.85
N PRO A 258 -0.04 -2.39 -17.80
CA PRO A 258 1.15 -2.70 -17.01
C PRO A 258 2.43 -2.00 -17.50
N GLU A 259 2.60 -1.81 -18.81
CA GLU A 259 3.73 -1.07 -19.38
C GLU A 259 3.69 0.42 -19.03
N GLU A 260 2.50 1.04 -19.12
CA GLU A 260 2.32 2.45 -18.76
C GLU A 260 2.50 2.66 -17.26
N THR A 261 2.09 1.68 -16.43
CA THR A 261 2.33 1.71 -14.98
C THR A 261 3.82 1.70 -14.68
N ALA A 262 4.57 0.79 -15.30
CA ALA A 262 6.02 0.69 -15.12
C ALA A 262 6.72 2.00 -15.51
N GLN A 263 6.37 2.55 -16.67
CA GLN A 263 6.94 3.81 -17.13
C GLN A 263 6.61 4.98 -16.19
N LEU A 264 5.36 5.05 -15.72
CA LEU A 264 4.92 6.08 -14.79
C LEU A 264 5.70 6.03 -13.47
N GLU A 265 5.85 4.85 -12.85
CA GLU A 265 6.57 4.69 -11.60
C GLU A 265 8.05 5.06 -11.73
N ILE A 266 8.69 4.72 -12.87
CA ILE A 266 10.08 5.08 -13.15
C ILE A 266 10.23 6.59 -13.40
N ASP A 267 9.41 7.17 -14.28
CA ASP A 267 9.48 8.59 -14.62
C ASP A 267 9.27 9.50 -13.40
N LYS A 268 8.40 9.08 -12.51
CA LYS A 268 8.07 9.79 -11.27
C LYS A 268 8.99 9.44 -10.10
N LYS A 269 9.92 8.49 -10.29
CA LYS A 269 10.84 8.00 -9.25
C LYS A 269 10.13 7.41 -8.04
N TYR A 270 9.00 6.74 -8.26
CA TYR A 270 8.26 6.03 -7.24
C TYR A 270 8.84 4.66 -6.94
N ILE A 271 9.62 4.11 -7.87
CA ILE A 271 10.26 2.80 -7.77
C ILE A 271 11.78 2.89 -7.82
N ALA A 272 12.47 1.97 -7.15
CA ALA A 272 13.94 1.88 -7.12
C ALA A 272 14.50 1.06 -8.30
N SER A 273 14.06 1.35 -9.50
CA SER A 273 14.53 0.74 -10.74
C SER A 273 14.33 1.70 -11.91
N ASP A 274 15.17 1.62 -12.93
CA ASP A 274 15.02 2.29 -14.23
C ASP A 274 14.77 1.30 -15.38
N ASP A 275 14.65 0.00 -15.07
CA ASP A 275 14.39 -1.04 -16.05
C ASP A 275 12.88 -1.23 -16.25
N VAL A 276 12.33 -0.55 -17.27
CA VAL A 276 10.91 -0.64 -17.65
C VAL A 276 10.47 -2.08 -17.92
N LYS A 277 11.34 -2.88 -18.58
CA LYS A 277 11.00 -4.26 -18.91
C LYS A 277 10.85 -5.13 -17.66
N LEU A 278 11.81 -5.04 -16.74
CA LEU A 278 11.76 -5.75 -15.47
C LEU A 278 10.52 -5.34 -14.67
N VAL A 279 10.30 -4.03 -14.50
CA VAL A 279 9.15 -3.53 -13.72
C VAL A 279 7.81 -3.96 -14.35
N THR A 280 7.71 -3.91 -15.69
CA THR A 280 6.52 -4.42 -16.41
C THR A 280 6.29 -5.91 -16.15
N GLN A 281 7.34 -6.73 -16.15
CA GLN A 281 7.24 -8.16 -15.87
C GLN A 281 6.77 -8.41 -14.41
N LEU A 282 7.29 -7.65 -13.47
CA LEU A 282 6.87 -7.72 -12.06
C LEU A 282 5.40 -7.35 -11.90
N ILE A 283 4.97 -6.22 -12.47
CA ILE A 283 3.57 -5.79 -12.46
C ILE A 283 2.65 -6.87 -13.04
N LYS A 284 3.02 -7.48 -14.16
CA LYS A 284 2.26 -8.59 -14.76
C LYS A 284 2.23 -9.86 -13.92
N SER A 285 3.27 -10.10 -13.09
CA SER A 285 3.33 -11.27 -12.22
C SER A 285 2.50 -11.12 -10.95
N TYR A 286 2.17 -9.87 -10.56
CA TYR A 286 1.28 -9.60 -9.45
C TYR A 286 -0.15 -9.56 -9.96
N ASP A 287 -1.06 -10.16 -9.24
CA ASP A 287 -2.47 -10.03 -9.56
C ASP A 287 -3.02 -8.83 -8.81
N PHE A 288 -2.94 -7.64 -9.44
CA PHE A 288 -3.53 -6.41 -8.91
C PHE A 288 -5.04 -6.50 -9.01
N GLU A 289 -5.70 -6.68 -7.89
CA GLU A 289 -7.13 -6.80 -7.81
C GLU A 289 -7.61 -6.37 -6.43
N TYR A 290 -8.38 -5.28 -6.37
CA TYR A 290 -9.04 -4.89 -5.14
C TYR A 290 -10.11 -5.92 -4.77
N THR A 291 -9.80 -6.76 -3.77
CA THR A 291 -10.68 -7.84 -3.36
C THR A 291 -11.36 -7.53 -2.03
N THR A 292 -12.66 -7.80 -1.93
CA THR A 292 -13.42 -7.77 -0.69
C THR A 292 -13.82 -9.18 -0.24
N ASP A 293 -14.18 -10.03 -1.18
CA ASP A 293 -14.78 -11.33 -0.87
C ASP A 293 -13.76 -12.34 -0.30
N THR A 294 -12.50 -12.29 -0.74
CA THR A 294 -11.42 -13.21 -0.30
C THR A 294 -10.53 -12.65 0.79
N ALA A 295 -10.50 -11.33 0.98
CA ALA A 295 -9.59 -10.68 1.92
C ALA A 295 -9.71 -11.22 3.36
N LYS A 296 -10.93 -11.48 3.81
CA LYS A 296 -11.19 -12.03 5.15
C LYS A 296 -10.65 -13.46 5.32
N ASP A 297 -10.81 -14.29 4.30
CA ASP A 297 -10.30 -15.68 4.31
C ASP A 297 -8.77 -15.67 4.25
N ASP A 298 -8.16 -14.75 3.51
CA ASP A 298 -6.72 -14.56 3.43
C ASP A 298 -6.14 -14.11 4.77
N ILE A 299 -6.80 -13.18 5.49
CA ILE A 299 -6.43 -12.82 6.87
C ILE A 299 -6.41 -14.07 7.76
N SER A 300 -7.51 -14.84 7.77
CA SER A 300 -7.60 -16.06 8.58
C SER A 300 -6.51 -17.06 8.22
N TYR A 301 -6.22 -17.22 6.94
CA TYR A 301 -5.15 -18.10 6.46
C TYR A 301 -3.78 -17.68 7.00
N PHE A 302 -3.41 -16.39 6.89
CA PHE A 302 -2.11 -15.92 7.35
C PHE A 302 -1.98 -15.92 8.87
N VAL A 303 -3.03 -15.61 9.61
CA VAL A 303 -3.05 -15.77 11.08
C VAL A 303 -2.74 -17.21 11.46
N LYS A 304 -3.37 -18.19 10.81
CA LYS A 304 -3.08 -19.62 11.03
C LYS A 304 -1.62 -19.99 10.69
N LYS A 305 -1.03 -19.39 9.65
CA LYS A 305 0.36 -19.65 9.27
C LYS A 305 1.37 -19.00 10.22
N LEU A 306 1.00 -17.89 10.84
CA LEU A 306 1.83 -17.17 11.82
C LEU A 306 1.65 -17.68 13.26
N ASP A 307 0.68 -18.59 13.51
CA ASP A 307 0.51 -19.19 14.83
C ASP A 307 1.77 -19.98 15.23
N LYS A 308 2.18 -19.88 16.50
CA LYS A 308 3.37 -20.52 17.07
C LYS A 308 4.71 -20.13 16.43
N THR A 309 4.73 -19.10 15.62
CA THR A 309 5.98 -18.56 15.05
C THR A 309 6.63 -17.50 15.94
N GLY A 310 5.90 -17.03 16.96
CA GLY A 310 6.25 -15.87 17.79
C GLY A 310 6.01 -14.53 17.10
N PHE A 311 5.53 -14.53 15.88
CA PHE A 311 5.12 -13.29 15.19
C PHE A 311 3.80 -12.78 15.75
N LEU A 312 2.88 -13.68 16.07
CA LEU A 312 1.62 -13.39 16.78
C LEU A 312 1.65 -14.06 18.15
N LYS A 313 0.74 -13.63 19.04
CA LYS A 313 0.49 -14.35 20.30
C LYS A 313 0.00 -15.78 19.99
N ASP A 314 0.54 -16.75 20.69
CA ASP A 314 0.15 -18.15 20.52
C ASP A 314 -1.35 -18.35 20.76
N ASN A 315 -1.92 -19.29 20.01
CA ASN A 315 -3.34 -19.65 20.06
C ASN A 315 -4.30 -18.50 19.68
N THR A 316 -3.87 -17.60 18.80
CA THR A 316 -4.77 -16.62 18.19
C THR A 316 -5.79 -17.36 17.32
N ASP A 317 -7.10 -17.18 17.61
CA ASP A 317 -8.16 -17.76 16.77
C ASP A 317 -8.18 -17.05 15.42
N PRO A 318 -7.89 -17.74 14.29
CA PRO A 318 -7.80 -17.12 12.98
C PRO A 318 -9.13 -16.56 12.48
N ALA A 319 -10.24 -17.25 12.77
CA ALA A 319 -11.55 -16.81 12.31
C ALA A 319 -12.04 -15.60 13.10
N GLN A 320 -11.84 -15.61 14.42
CA GLN A 320 -12.17 -14.45 15.26
C GLN A 320 -11.33 -13.24 14.88
N PHE A 321 -10.00 -13.42 14.74
CA PHE A 321 -9.12 -12.33 14.34
C PHE A 321 -9.55 -11.72 12.98
N ALA A 322 -9.86 -12.56 12.00
CA ALA A 322 -10.32 -12.09 10.69
C ALA A 322 -11.67 -11.36 10.78
N ASN A 323 -12.61 -11.84 11.62
CA ASN A 323 -13.88 -11.17 11.87
C ASN A 323 -13.68 -9.79 12.50
N ASP A 324 -12.76 -9.68 13.44
CA ASP A 324 -12.51 -8.43 14.18
C ASP A 324 -11.70 -7.43 13.35
N THR A 325 -10.89 -7.92 12.40
CA THR A 325 -9.98 -7.08 11.62
C THR A 325 -10.55 -6.66 10.28
N TYR A 326 -11.37 -7.48 9.63
CA TYR A 326 -11.93 -7.18 8.31
C TYR A 326 -13.19 -6.32 8.40
N TYR A 327 -13.30 -5.33 7.51
CA TYR A 327 -14.49 -4.49 7.35
C TYR A 327 -14.76 -4.20 5.88
N ASP A 328 -15.91 -4.67 5.35
CA ASP A 328 -16.30 -4.41 3.97
C ASP A 328 -16.86 -2.99 3.82
N ILE A 329 -15.97 -2.05 3.57
CA ILE A 329 -16.32 -0.63 3.44
C ILE A 329 -17.18 -0.35 2.20
N LEU A 330 -17.09 -1.16 1.15
CA LEU A 330 -17.85 -0.95 -0.08
C LEU A 330 -19.29 -1.43 0.01
N LYS A 331 -19.59 -2.39 0.92
CA LYS A 331 -20.95 -2.90 1.18
C LYS A 331 -21.64 -2.25 2.38
N SER A 332 -20.92 -1.44 3.16
CA SER A 332 -21.44 -0.77 4.37
C SER A 332 -22.31 0.44 4.05
#